data_26a3b428bd1d159aad66b46b5fdc26f5
#
_entry.id   26a3b428bd1d159aad66b46b5fdc26f5
#
_cell.length_a   1.000
_cell.length_b   1.000
_cell.length_c   1.000
_cell.angle_alpha   90.00
_cell.angle_beta   90.00
_cell.angle_gamma   90.00
#
_symmetry.space_group_name_H-M   'P 1'
#
loop_
_entity.id
_entity.type
_entity.pdbx_description
1 polymer ?
#
loop_
_entity_poly.entity_id
_entity_poly.type
_entity_poly.pdbx_seq_one_letter_code
_entity_poly.pdbx_strand_id
1 'polypeptide(L)'
;MSATEHTSPLPATFNRLAWSNLAAQSAEQVALAAAPIVAVLTLGVGEGQTGLLQTALTLPFILFAIPAGLLADRISRRRLMAGSEALRAAALLAILAALALDLLTLPLLALLGFVAVCGTVVYSVAAPALVPSLVPPNLLPAANARIELARTIAFAGGPALGGALVGWTGAAPAFGFAAALSVIAVVLLSGIYEPARTPSPRRDPLQDIKEGAAFVLHHPLLRPVFITQFIFNTASFLLLAVFVPYAVRRLGLSATGVGATLSMYGVGMVVGALVATRMMQRLPFGTVIGLGPVTGFVAAGVMALTTVVPSAALAGLSFFLLGAGPILWVISTTTLRQSVTPPRLLGRVSAINIMSYGARPLGAALGALVGGFYGAEACLYLAAAIFGAQALVILLSPAVSLARQPEMVGDGPAALRPC
;
A
#
# COMPACT_ATOMS: atom_id res chain seq x y z
N MET A 1 -30.49 -28.11 17.53
CA MET A 1 -29.21 -28.39 18.21
C MET A 1 -28.16 -27.48 17.60
N SER A 2 -27.89 -26.38 18.30
CA SER A 2 -26.90 -25.36 17.89
C SER A 2 -25.51 -25.93 18.20
N ALA A 3 -24.75 -26.33 17.18
CA ALA A 3 -23.35 -26.64 17.34
C ALA A 3 -22.63 -25.31 17.55
N THR A 4 -22.22 -25.03 18.77
CA THR A 4 -21.21 -24.01 19.07
C THR A 4 -19.94 -24.44 18.34
N GLU A 5 -19.68 -23.83 17.18
CA GLU A 5 -18.37 -23.92 16.52
C GLU A 5 -17.33 -23.40 17.51
N HIS A 6 -16.66 -24.31 18.20
CA HIS A 6 -15.42 -24.03 18.89
C HIS A 6 -14.42 -23.59 17.83
N THR A 7 -14.25 -22.29 17.65
CA THR A 7 -13.17 -21.73 16.85
C THR A 7 -11.86 -22.17 17.50
N SER A 8 -11.23 -23.19 16.92
CA SER A 8 -9.92 -23.66 17.37
C SER A 8 -8.96 -22.47 17.39
N PRO A 9 -8.18 -22.27 18.47
CA PRO A 9 -7.25 -21.16 18.54
C PRO A 9 -6.20 -21.27 17.44
N LEU A 10 -5.84 -20.12 16.85
CA LEU A 10 -4.79 -20.06 15.84
C LEU A 10 -3.45 -20.59 16.41
N PRO A 11 -2.66 -21.36 15.65
CA PRO A 11 -1.41 -21.94 16.12
C PRO A 11 -0.44 -20.89 16.68
N ALA A 12 0.36 -21.24 17.67
CA ALA A 12 1.34 -20.34 18.28
C ALA A 12 2.38 -19.82 17.27
N THR A 13 2.75 -20.63 16.28
CA THR A 13 3.63 -20.24 15.17
C THR A 13 3.02 -19.16 14.31
N PHE A 14 1.70 -19.23 14.05
CA PHE A 14 0.97 -18.18 13.36
C PHE A 14 0.89 -16.89 14.19
N ASN A 15 0.69 -16.98 15.51
CA ASN A 15 0.68 -15.80 16.37
C ASN A 15 2.01 -15.05 16.31
N ARG A 16 3.15 -15.73 16.26
CA ARG A 16 4.47 -15.11 16.03
C ARG A 16 4.53 -14.37 14.69
N LEU A 17 3.99 -14.97 13.61
CA LEU A 17 3.89 -14.32 12.31
C LEU A 17 3.00 -13.06 12.38
N ALA A 18 1.84 -13.13 13.03
CA ALA A 18 0.91 -12.00 13.14
C ALA A 18 1.54 -10.81 13.90
N TRP A 19 2.23 -11.08 15.02
CA TRP A 19 2.95 -10.05 15.77
C TRP A 19 4.15 -9.49 15.00
N SER A 20 4.91 -10.35 14.31
CA SER A 20 5.98 -9.92 13.40
C SER A 20 5.45 -9.01 12.30
N ASN A 21 4.30 -9.36 11.70
CA ASN A 21 3.67 -8.54 10.68
C ASN A 21 3.22 -7.18 11.21
N LEU A 22 2.65 -7.12 12.42
CA LEU A 22 2.30 -5.86 13.06
C LEU A 22 3.54 -4.99 13.31
N ALA A 23 4.60 -5.58 13.84
CA ALA A 23 5.85 -4.85 14.10
C ALA A 23 6.49 -4.34 12.79
N ALA A 24 6.59 -5.19 11.77
CA ALA A 24 7.16 -4.84 10.46
C ALA A 24 6.37 -3.74 9.76
N GLN A 25 5.03 -3.85 9.71
CA GLN A 25 4.15 -2.86 9.11
C GLN A 25 4.19 -1.53 9.88
N SER A 26 4.24 -1.58 11.23
CA SER A 26 4.36 -0.37 12.05
C SER A 26 5.71 0.31 11.85
N ALA A 27 6.81 -0.44 11.80
CA ALA A 27 8.14 0.09 11.48
C ALA A 27 8.14 0.82 10.13
N GLU A 28 7.54 0.20 9.12
CA GLU A 28 7.42 0.78 7.78
C GLU A 28 6.64 2.10 7.81
N GLN A 29 5.43 2.11 8.39
CA GLN A 29 4.58 3.29 8.37
C GLN A 29 5.16 4.46 9.18
N VAL A 30 5.81 4.17 10.31
CA VAL A 30 6.54 5.17 11.10
C VAL A 30 7.70 5.77 10.28
N ALA A 31 8.53 4.92 9.65
CA ALA A 31 9.68 5.38 8.86
C ALA A 31 9.25 6.16 7.60
N LEU A 32 8.21 5.68 6.88
CA LEU A 32 7.69 6.35 5.68
C LEU A 32 7.07 7.72 5.99
N ALA A 33 6.48 7.90 7.17
CA ALA A 33 6.00 9.21 7.61
C ALA A 33 7.15 10.10 8.11
N ALA A 34 8.09 9.55 8.86
CA ALA A 34 9.20 10.31 9.42
C ALA A 34 10.17 10.83 8.33
N ALA A 35 10.47 10.04 7.30
CA ALA A 35 11.47 10.40 6.30
C ALA A 35 11.18 11.73 5.58
N PRO A 36 9.99 12.00 5.00
CA PRO A 36 9.71 13.30 4.37
C PRO A 36 9.57 14.43 5.41
N ILE A 37 9.07 14.15 6.63
CA ILE A 37 9.00 15.16 7.70
C ILE A 37 10.40 15.62 8.08
N VAL A 38 11.34 14.69 8.26
CA VAL A 38 12.75 14.99 8.59
C VAL A 38 13.43 15.70 7.42
N ALA A 39 13.19 15.28 6.18
CA ALA A 39 13.70 15.97 5.01
C ALA A 39 13.29 17.45 4.98
N VAL A 40 12.04 17.76 5.27
CA VAL A 40 11.52 19.12 5.25
C VAL A 40 11.97 19.92 6.47
N LEU A 41 11.84 19.38 7.69
CA LEU A 41 12.06 20.13 8.94
C LEU A 41 13.54 20.16 9.35
N THR A 42 14.30 19.09 9.09
CA THR A 42 15.72 19.01 9.51
C THR A 42 16.66 19.39 8.38
N LEU A 43 16.42 18.93 7.13
CA LEU A 43 17.28 19.22 5.99
C LEU A 43 16.82 20.44 5.18
N GLY A 44 15.64 21.03 5.49
CA GLY A 44 15.15 22.25 4.84
C GLY A 44 14.76 22.09 3.37
N VAL A 45 14.55 20.84 2.88
CA VAL A 45 14.30 20.57 1.46
C VAL A 45 12.94 21.07 0.98
N GLY A 46 12.87 21.41 -0.31
CA GLY A 46 11.66 21.86 -0.99
C GLY A 46 10.82 20.74 -1.61
N GLU A 47 9.78 21.14 -2.34
CA GLU A 47 8.78 20.25 -2.95
C GLU A 47 9.43 19.27 -3.95
N GLY A 48 10.27 19.80 -4.86
CA GLY A 48 10.97 18.98 -5.86
C GLY A 48 11.88 17.92 -5.23
N GLN A 49 12.63 18.31 -4.20
CA GLN A 49 13.54 17.43 -3.49
C GLN A 49 12.77 16.36 -2.66
N THR A 50 11.66 16.74 -2.04
CA THR A 50 10.79 15.78 -1.34
C THR A 50 10.17 14.79 -2.31
N GLY A 51 9.78 15.25 -3.50
CA GLY A 51 9.31 14.39 -4.58
C GLY A 51 10.38 13.39 -5.07
N LEU A 52 11.66 13.82 -5.17
CA LEU A 52 12.77 12.91 -5.48
C LEU A 52 12.98 11.87 -4.37
N LEU A 53 12.92 12.27 -3.11
CA LEU A 53 12.94 11.32 -1.97
C LEU A 53 11.81 10.31 -2.11
N GLN A 54 10.58 10.75 -2.35
CA GLN A 54 9.43 9.87 -2.51
C GLN A 54 9.57 8.95 -3.71
N THR A 55 10.17 9.43 -4.80
CA THR A 55 10.50 8.60 -5.97
C THR A 55 11.48 7.49 -5.57
N ALA A 56 12.54 7.81 -4.86
CA ALA A 56 13.50 6.81 -4.37
C ALA A 56 12.85 5.78 -3.45
N LEU A 57 11.96 6.21 -2.53
CA LEU A 57 11.24 5.31 -1.62
C LEU A 57 10.22 4.40 -2.33
N THR A 58 9.76 4.76 -3.52
CA THR A 58 8.78 3.95 -4.26
C THR A 58 9.40 3.13 -5.39
N LEU A 59 10.60 3.47 -5.84
CA LEU A 59 11.30 2.79 -6.92
C LEU A 59 11.51 1.27 -6.69
N PRO A 60 11.75 0.77 -5.46
CA PRO A 60 11.85 -0.66 -5.20
C PRO A 60 10.63 -1.47 -5.65
N PHE A 61 9.44 -0.90 -5.63
CA PHE A 61 8.23 -1.62 -6.05
C PHE A 61 8.23 -1.99 -7.54
N ILE A 62 8.84 -1.17 -8.41
CA ILE A 62 8.96 -1.52 -9.83
C ILE A 62 10.17 -2.41 -10.10
N LEU A 63 11.28 -2.19 -9.39
CA LEU A 63 12.53 -2.91 -9.63
C LEU A 63 12.53 -4.33 -9.06
N PHE A 64 11.94 -4.52 -7.88
CA PHE A 64 12.09 -5.75 -7.10
C PHE A 64 10.81 -6.58 -6.96
N ALA A 65 9.64 -6.14 -7.45
CA ALA A 65 8.40 -6.93 -7.33
C ALA A 65 8.54 -8.32 -7.99
N ILE A 66 9.09 -8.41 -9.20
CA ILE A 66 9.30 -9.68 -9.91
C ILE A 66 10.45 -10.48 -9.29
N PRO A 67 11.66 -9.93 -9.09
CA PRO A 67 12.75 -10.63 -8.43
C PRO A 67 12.38 -11.18 -7.04
N ALA A 68 11.63 -10.41 -6.24
CA ALA A 68 11.17 -10.85 -4.92
C ALA A 68 10.25 -12.08 -5.00
N GLY A 69 9.36 -12.13 -5.99
CA GLY A 69 8.50 -13.29 -6.24
C GLY A 69 9.31 -14.54 -6.57
N LEU A 70 10.27 -14.42 -7.49
CA LEU A 70 11.18 -15.52 -7.86
C LEU A 70 12.02 -16.01 -6.68
N LEU A 71 12.45 -15.07 -5.82
CA LEU A 71 13.23 -15.39 -4.64
C LEU A 71 12.38 -16.11 -3.59
N ALA A 72 11.12 -15.67 -3.38
CA ALA A 72 10.15 -16.28 -2.48
C ALA A 72 9.77 -17.72 -2.89
N ASP A 73 9.92 -18.06 -4.17
CA ASP A 73 9.71 -19.43 -4.67
C ASP A 73 10.91 -20.35 -4.46
N ARG A 74 12.12 -19.80 -4.35
CA ARG A 74 13.38 -20.57 -4.26
C ARG A 74 13.95 -20.68 -2.85
N ILE A 75 13.69 -19.68 -2.01
CA ILE A 75 14.26 -19.59 -0.65
C ILE A 75 13.14 -19.79 0.37
N SER A 76 13.51 -20.24 1.58
CA SER A 76 12.60 -20.26 2.73
C SER A 76 11.97 -18.87 2.93
N ARG A 77 10.64 -18.80 2.90
CA ARG A 77 9.88 -17.55 3.05
C ARG A 77 10.19 -16.88 4.38
N ARG A 78 10.33 -17.69 5.44
CA ARG A 78 10.74 -17.22 6.76
C ARG A 78 12.09 -16.53 6.72
N ARG A 79 13.11 -17.19 6.10
CA ARG A 79 14.46 -16.60 6.00
C ARG A 79 14.47 -15.33 5.16
N LEU A 80 13.68 -15.32 4.12
CA LEU A 80 13.54 -14.17 3.23
C LEU A 80 12.91 -12.98 3.97
N MET A 81 11.84 -13.22 4.74
CA MET A 81 11.20 -12.19 5.57
C MET A 81 12.12 -11.69 6.69
N ALA A 82 12.80 -12.60 7.40
CA ALA A 82 13.73 -12.22 8.46
C ALA A 82 14.92 -11.41 7.91
N GLY A 83 15.47 -11.82 6.77
CA GLY A 83 16.56 -11.10 6.08
C GLY A 83 16.12 -9.71 5.61
N SER A 84 14.90 -9.57 5.09
CA SER A 84 14.36 -8.27 4.66
C SER A 84 14.14 -7.31 5.83
N GLU A 85 13.66 -7.80 6.98
CA GLU A 85 13.52 -6.99 8.19
C GLU A 85 14.89 -6.65 8.81
N ALA A 86 15.86 -7.54 8.77
CA ALA A 86 17.22 -7.25 9.19
C ALA A 86 17.87 -6.16 8.31
N LEU A 87 17.65 -6.21 7.00
CA LEU A 87 18.10 -5.18 6.06
C LEU A 87 17.44 -3.82 6.37
N ARG A 88 16.13 -3.82 6.64
CA ARG A 88 15.40 -2.60 7.04
C ARG A 88 15.95 -2.05 8.36
N ALA A 89 16.11 -2.89 9.38
CA ALA A 89 16.67 -2.48 10.67
C ALA A 89 18.05 -1.86 10.50
N ALA A 90 18.94 -2.48 9.71
CA ALA A 90 20.27 -1.96 9.43
C ALA A 90 20.22 -0.59 8.72
N ALA A 91 19.34 -0.41 7.73
CA ALA A 91 19.16 0.86 7.05
C ALA A 91 18.63 1.96 8.00
N LEU A 92 17.65 1.64 8.85
CA LEU A 92 17.09 2.58 9.83
C LEU A 92 18.12 2.94 10.91
N LEU A 93 18.92 2.00 11.37
CA LEU A 93 20.03 2.26 12.29
C LEU A 93 21.12 3.11 11.64
N ALA A 94 21.39 2.92 10.34
CA ALA A 94 22.32 3.77 9.61
C ALA A 94 21.78 5.21 9.47
N ILE A 95 20.48 5.41 9.26
CA ILE A 95 19.85 6.74 9.28
C ILE A 95 19.99 7.36 10.69
N LEU A 96 19.71 6.59 11.74
CA LEU A 96 19.85 7.02 13.12
C LEU A 96 21.29 7.44 13.43
N ALA A 97 22.28 6.66 13.01
CA ALA A 97 23.70 6.98 13.18
C ALA A 97 24.09 8.25 12.40
N ALA A 98 23.62 8.39 11.16
CA ALA A 98 23.87 9.59 10.35
C ALA A 98 23.26 10.86 10.98
N LEU A 99 22.07 10.74 11.61
CA LEU A 99 21.47 11.84 12.37
C LEU A 99 22.28 12.19 13.62
N ALA A 100 22.73 11.19 14.38
CA ALA A 100 23.50 11.38 15.62
C ALA A 100 24.89 12.00 15.38
N LEU A 101 25.43 11.80 14.17
CA LEU A 101 26.74 12.32 13.75
C LEU A 101 26.63 13.60 12.90
N ASP A 102 25.43 14.16 12.72
CA ASP A 102 25.15 15.31 11.84
C ASP A 102 25.62 15.12 10.38
N LEU A 103 25.64 13.86 9.93
CA LEU A 103 26.05 13.47 8.57
C LEU A 103 24.85 13.21 7.64
N LEU A 104 23.62 13.36 8.12
CA LEU A 104 22.44 13.05 7.31
C LEU A 104 22.28 14.10 6.20
N THR A 105 22.30 13.61 4.97
CA THR A 105 21.99 14.39 3.76
C THR A 105 20.80 13.80 3.03
N LEU A 106 20.16 14.57 2.17
CA LEU A 106 19.03 14.07 1.38
C LEU A 106 19.38 12.84 0.51
N PRO A 107 20.50 12.81 -0.22
CA PRO A 107 20.90 11.62 -0.97
C PRO A 107 21.11 10.38 -0.07
N LEU A 108 21.71 10.58 1.12
CA LEU A 108 21.91 9.48 2.06
C LEU A 108 20.58 8.96 2.62
N LEU A 109 19.65 9.85 2.99
CA LEU A 109 18.30 9.49 3.42
C LEU A 109 17.54 8.75 2.33
N ALA A 110 17.64 9.22 1.07
CA ALA A 110 17.02 8.58 -0.08
C ALA A 110 17.59 7.18 -0.35
N LEU A 111 18.92 7.02 -0.29
CA LEU A 111 19.59 5.74 -0.48
C LEU A 111 19.23 4.73 0.63
N LEU A 112 19.34 5.12 1.89
CA LEU A 112 19.03 4.25 3.02
C LEU A 112 17.53 3.94 3.07
N GLY A 113 16.67 4.90 2.77
CA GLY A 113 15.24 4.71 2.64
C GLY A 113 14.89 3.74 1.49
N PHE A 114 15.53 3.88 0.33
CA PHE A 114 15.41 2.94 -0.78
C PHE A 114 15.77 1.50 -0.33
N VAL A 115 16.89 1.33 0.36
CA VAL A 115 17.32 0.01 0.89
C VAL A 115 16.30 -0.54 1.88
N ALA A 116 15.77 0.29 2.78
CA ALA A 116 14.73 -0.13 3.72
C ALA A 116 13.47 -0.61 3.01
N VAL A 117 13.03 0.09 1.94
CA VAL A 117 11.83 -0.28 1.18
C VAL A 117 12.08 -1.51 0.29
N CYS A 118 13.31 -1.81 -0.14
CA CYS A 118 13.62 -3.10 -0.76
C CYS A 118 13.20 -4.27 0.16
N GLY A 119 13.47 -4.15 1.47
CA GLY A 119 12.98 -5.10 2.46
C GLY A 119 11.46 -5.20 2.50
N THR A 120 10.76 -4.06 2.44
CA THR A 120 9.28 -4.01 2.39
C THR A 120 8.72 -4.82 1.21
N VAL A 121 9.26 -4.62 0.00
CA VAL A 121 8.79 -5.32 -1.21
C VAL A 121 8.95 -6.82 -1.05
N VAL A 122 10.11 -7.28 -0.59
CA VAL A 122 10.40 -8.70 -0.37
C VAL A 122 9.46 -9.30 0.70
N TYR A 123 9.28 -8.59 1.81
CA TYR A 123 8.37 -9.01 2.88
C TYR A 123 6.93 -9.14 2.40
N SER A 124 6.44 -8.14 1.65
CA SER A 124 5.04 -8.09 1.17
C SER A 124 4.69 -9.23 0.21
N VAL A 125 5.67 -9.76 -0.51
CA VAL A 125 5.52 -10.93 -1.39
C VAL A 125 5.58 -12.24 -0.61
N ALA A 126 6.50 -12.34 0.36
CA ALA A 126 6.75 -13.58 1.10
C ALA A 126 5.69 -13.87 2.18
N ALA A 127 5.16 -12.83 2.87
CA ALA A 127 4.26 -13.00 4.00
C ALA A 127 2.93 -13.70 3.64
N PRO A 128 2.17 -13.30 2.59
CA PRO A 128 0.93 -13.99 2.21
C PRO A 128 1.17 -15.44 1.79
N ALA A 129 2.35 -15.71 1.23
CA ALA A 129 2.71 -17.05 0.78
C ALA A 129 3.08 -17.99 1.96
N LEU A 130 3.51 -17.44 3.11
CA LEU A 130 3.85 -18.22 4.30
C LEU A 130 2.60 -18.66 5.10
N VAL A 131 1.53 -17.84 5.11
CA VAL A 131 0.30 -18.11 5.91
C VAL A 131 -0.28 -19.50 5.69
N PRO A 132 -0.49 -19.99 4.44
CA PRO A 132 -1.08 -21.31 4.21
C PRO A 132 -0.23 -22.50 4.70
N SER A 133 1.05 -22.28 4.94
CA SER A 133 1.94 -23.34 5.47
C SER A 133 1.91 -23.44 7.01
N LEU A 134 1.31 -22.45 7.68
CA LEU A 134 1.29 -22.35 9.15
C LEU A 134 -0.09 -22.61 9.77
N VAL A 135 -1.15 -22.57 8.97
CA VAL A 135 -2.53 -22.76 9.45
C VAL A 135 -3.31 -23.75 8.57
N PRO A 136 -4.21 -24.54 9.15
CA PRO A 136 -5.11 -25.40 8.39
C PRO A 136 -6.04 -24.60 7.47
N PRO A 137 -6.53 -25.17 6.36
CA PRO A 137 -7.38 -24.47 5.38
C PRO A 137 -8.63 -23.81 5.97
N ASN A 138 -9.27 -24.43 6.95
CA ASN A 138 -10.47 -23.91 7.63
C ASN A 138 -10.18 -22.65 8.49
N LEU A 139 -8.94 -22.41 8.91
CA LEU A 139 -8.52 -21.24 9.69
C LEU A 139 -7.90 -20.11 8.82
N LEU A 140 -7.70 -20.33 7.53
CA LEU A 140 -7.13 -19.31 6.62
C LEU A 140 -7.89 -17.97 6.62
N PRO A 141 -9.25 -17.96 6.63
CA PRO A 141 -9.98 -16.69 6.70
C PRO A 141 -9.67 -15.89 7.97
N ALA A 142 -9.62 -16.56 9.13
CA ALA A 142 -9.30 -15.93 10.41
C ALA A 142 -7.84 -15.44 10.46
N ALA A 143 -6.91 -16.22 9.91
CA ALA A 143 -5.50 -15.86 9.81
C ALA A 143 -5.30 -14.63 8.92
N ASN A 144 -5.90 -14.60 7.73
CA ASN A 144 -5.82 -13.46 6.82
C ASN A 144 -6.46 -12.20 7.41
N ALA A 145 -7.61 -12.33 8.11
CA ALA A 145 -8.23 -11.22 8.81
C ALA A 145 -7.29 -10.62 9.87
N ARG A 146 -6.54 -11.45 10.61
CA ARG A 146 -5.59 -10.99 11.63
C ARG A 146 -4.37 -10.27 11.01
N ILE A 147 -3.87 -10.75 9.88
CA ILE A 147 -2.79 -10.07 9.12
C ILE A 147 -3.28 -8.71 8.61
N GLU A 148 -4.50 -8.66 8.06
CA GLU A 148 -5.08 -7.42 7.55
C GLU A 148 -5.39 -6.41 8.66
N LEU A 149 -5.86 -6.89 9.83
CA LEU A 149 -6.03 -6.05 11.01
C LEU A 149 -4.70 -5.41 11.44
N ALA A 150 -3.63 -6.19 11.50
CA ALA A 150 -2.29 -5.69 11.83
C ALA A 150 -1.85 -4.60 10.85
N ARG A 151 -2.05 -4.81 9.54
CA ARG A 151 -1.77 -3.82 8.50
C ARG A 151 -2.59 -2.53 8.70
N THR A 152 -3.88 -2.68 8.96
CA THR A 152 -4.78 -1.54 9.16
C THR A 152 -4.39 -0.71 10.40
N ILE A 153 -4.03 -1.36 11.51
CA ILE A 153 -3.53 -0.69 12.73
C ILE A 153 -2.25 0.10 12.40
N ALA A 154 -1.32 -0.50 11.66
CA ALA A 154 -0.08 0.15 11.27
C ALA A 154 -0.33 1.38 10.38
N PHE A 155 -1.23 1.29 9.40
CA PHE A 155 -1.58 2.42 8.52
C PHE A 155 -2.30 3.55 9.26
N ALA A 156 -3.14 3.23 10.26
CA ALA A 156 -3.85 4.24 11.05
C ALA A 156 -2.94 4.87 12.12
N GLY A 157 -2.12 4.07 12.81
CA GLY A 157 -1.32 4.54 13.93
C GLY A 157 0.11 4.96 13.56
N GLY A 158 0.70 4.34 12.55
CA GLY A 158 2.10 4.55 12.20
C GLY A 158 2.47 6.00 11.85
N PRO A 159 1.75 6.66 10.93
CA PRO A 159 2.03 8.06 10.60
C PRO A 159 1.85 9.01 11.79
N ALA A 160 0.82 8.79 12.64
CA ALA A 160 0.63 9.58 13.86
C ALA A 160 1.81 9.42 14.82
N LEU A 161 2.24 8.16 15.06
CA LEU A 161 3.40 7.86 15.91
C LEU A 161 4.68 8.45 15.31
N GLY A 162 4.90 8.30 14.01
CA GLY A 162 6.07 8.86 13.32
C GLY A 162 6.14 10.39 13.45
N GLY A 163 5.03 11.07 13.16
CA GLY A 163 4.93 12.52 13.29
C GLY A 163 5.04 13.01 14.74
N ALA A 164 4.43 12.29 15.70
CA ALA A 164 4.52 12.62 17.11
C ALA A 164 5.96 12.45 17.65
N LEU A 165 6.63 11.34 17.33
CA LEU A 165 8.02 11.11 17.72
C LEU A 165 8.93 12.21 17.15
N VAL A 166 8.80 12.53 15.85
CA VAL A 166 9.59 13.63 15.26
C VAL A 166 9.27 14.97 15.93
N GLY A 167 7.99 15.25 16.19
CA GLY A 167 7.55 16.52 16.77
C GLY A 167 7.92 16.72 18.24
N TRP A 168 7.90 15.68 19.06
CA TRP A 168 8.13 15.79 20.50
C TRP A 168 9.58 15.51 20.91
N THR A 169 10.23 14.59 20.22
CA THR A 169 11.55 14.07 20.63
C THR A 169 12.63 14.23 19.54
N GLY A 170 12.25 14.73 18.37
CA GLY A 170 13.16 14.90 17.23
C GLY A 170 13.21 13.68 16.30
N ALA A 171 14.01 13.81 15.24
CA ALA A 171 14.10 12.83 14.16
C ALA A 171 14.65 11.46 14.60
N ALA A 172 15.68 11.45 15.43
CA ALA A 172 16.41 10.25 15.81
C ALA A 172 15.55 9.19 16.53
N PRO A 173 14.70 9.53 17.53
CA PRO A 173 13.83 8.55 18.17
C PRO A 173 12.80 7.90 17.25
N ALA A 174 12.33 8.58 16.21
CA ALA A 174 11.39 8.00 15.26
C ALA A 174 12.03 6.84 14.46
N PHE A 175 13.25 7.05 13.94
CA PHE A 175 13.99 6.00 13.25
C PHE A 175 14.50 4.91 14.20
N GLY A 176 14.90 5.27 15.43
CA GLY A 176 15.26 4.32 16.46
C GLY A 176 14.10 3.38 16.85
N PHE A 177 12.90 3.94 17.01
CA PHE A 177 11.69 3.17 17.29
C PHE A 177 11.33 2.24 16.12
N ALA A 178 11.37 2.74 14.88
CA ALA A 178 11.13 1.93 13.70
C ALA A 178 12.16 0.79 13.56
N ALA A 179 13.44 1.06 13.82
CA ALA A 179 14.50 0.04 13.84
C ALA A 179 14.24 -1.03 14.91
N ALA A 180 13.85 -0.64 16.12
CA ALA A 180 13.52 -1.56 17.20
C ALA A 180 12.36 -2.48 16.82
N LEU A 181 11.31 -1.95 16.20
CA LEU A 181 10.19 -2.75 15.70
C LEU A 181 10.62 -3.75 14.61
N SER A 182 11.51 -3.34 13.69
CA SER A 182 12.06 -4.27 12.69
C SER A 182 12.91 -5.37 13.33
N VAL A 183 13.71 -5.06 14.35
CA VAL A 183 14.46 -6.06 15.11
C VAL A 183 13.52 -7.03 15.83
N ILE A 184 12.44 -6.54 16.45
CA ILE A 184 11.40 -7.38 17.06
C ILE A 184 10.79 -8.31 16.01
N ALA A 185 10.51 -7.80 14.81
CA ALA A 185 9.99 -8.62 13.70
C ALA A 185 10.98 -9.75 13.32
N VAL A 186 12.29 -9.46 13.24
CA VAL A 186 13.33 -10.48 12.99
C VAL A 186 13.34 -11.55 14.07
N VAL A 187 13.31 -11.17 15.34
CA VAL A 187 13.32 -12.10 16.48
C VAL A 187 12.08 -13.00 16.44
N LEU A 188 10.90 -12.45 16.20
CA LEU A 188 9.66 -13.21 16.09
C LEU A 188 9.69 -14.19 14.90
N LEU A 189 10.20 -13.76 13.74
CA LEU A 189 10.33 -14.60 12.56
C LEU A 189 11.35 -15.73 12.76
N SER A 190 12.44 -15.47 13.47
CA SER A 190 13.48 -16.48 13.72
C SER A 190 12.94 -17.69 14.50
N GLY A 191 11.92 -17.49 15.32
CA GLY A 191 11.26 -18.53 16.12
C GLY A 191 10.14 -19.28 15.37
N ILE A 192 9.90 -19.02 14.08
CA ILE A 192 8.90 -19.74 13.28
C ILE A 192 9.55 -20.98 12.64
N TYR A 193 8.91 -22.13 12.76
CA TYR A 193 9.26 -23.31 11.98
C TYR A 193 8.48 -23.32 10.67
N GLU A 194 9.19 -23.27 9.54
CA GLU A 194 8.60 -23.39 8.20
C GLU A 194 8.76 -24.85 7.75
N PRO A 195 7.65 -25.56 7.44
CA PRO A 195 7.73 -26.94 6.92
C PRO A 195 8.50 -27.00 5.61
N ALA A 196 9.19 -28.14 5.38
CA ALA A 196 9.89 -28.38 4.13
C ALA A 196 8.92 -28.33 2.93
N ARG A 197 9.34 -27.63 1.88
CA ARG A 197 8.53 -27.47 0.65
C ARG A 197 8.95 -28.45 -0.42
N THR A 198 7.97 -28.96 -1.15
CA THR A 198 8.19 -29.53 -2.48
C THR A 198 8.43 -28.38 -3.46
N PRO A 199 9.54 -28.38 -4.21
CA PRO A 199 9.78 -27.35 -5.22
C PRO A 199 8.65 -27.32 -6.23
N SER A 200 8.09 -26.12 -6.50
CA SER A 200 7.15 -25.95 -7.60
C SER A 200 7.83 -26.19 -8.94
N PRO A 201 7.13 -26.75 -9.94
CA PRO A 201 7.65 -26.89 -11.30
C PRO A 201 8.18 -25.53 -11.81
N ARG A 202 9.32 -25.54 -12.49
CA ARG A 202 9.87 -24.33 -13.13
C ARG A 202 8.90 -23.87 -14.20
N ARG A 203 8.21 -22.77 -13.94
CA ARG A 203 7.44 -22.02 -14.94
C ARG A 203 8.27 -20.86 -15.44
N ASP A 204 8.03 -20.43 -16.67
CA ASP A 204 8.64 -19.21 -17.20
C ASP A 204 7.85 -18.00 -16.68
N PRO A 205 8.45 -17.17 -15.78
CA PRO A 205 7.74 -16.01 -15.20
C PRO A 205 7.33 -14.96 -16.24
N LEU A 206 8.12 -14.82 -17.31
CA LEU A 206 7.81 -13.88 -18.39
C LEU A 206 6.57 -14.31 -19.17
N GLN A 207 6.43 -15.61 -19.40
CA GLN A 207 5.24 -16.15 -20.08
C GLN A 207 4.01 -16.02 -19.18
N ASP A 208 4.11 -16.31 -17.89
CA ASP A 208 3.01 -16.14 -16.92
C ASP A 208 2.55 -14.67 -16.85
N ILE A 209 3.48 -13.71 -16.85
CA ILE A 209 3.17 -12.28 -16.89
C ILE A 209 2.49 -11.90 -18.21
N LYS A 210 3.00 -12.36 -19.36
CA LYS A 210 2.42 -12.08 -20.67
C LYS A 210 0.99 -12.60 -20.77
N GLU A 211 0.74 -13.83 -20.33
CA GLU A 211 -0.60 -14.43 -20.35
C GLU A 211 -1.58 -13.68 -19.42
N GLY A 212 -1.13 -13.34 -18.20
CA GLY A 212 -1.91 -12.53 -17.26
C GLY A 212 -2.23 -11.15 -17.80
N ALA A 213 -1.23 -10.46 -18.40
CA ALA A 213 -1.39 -9.14 -19.01
C ALA A 213 -2.33 -9.20 -20.21
N ALA A 214 -2.15 -10.18 -21.11
CA ALA A 214 -3.03 -10.36 -22.24
C ALA A 214 -4.49 -10.56 -21.80
N PHE A 215 -4.72 -11.42 -20.79
CA PHE A 215 -6.06 -11.63 -20.26
C PHE A 215 -6.67 -10.33 -19.70
N VAL A 216 -5.95 -9.61 -18.84
CA VAL A 216 -6.43 -8.35 -18.21
C VAL A 216 -6.73 -7.28 -19.26
N LEU A 217 -5.83 -7.09 -20.24
CA LEU A 217 -5.94 -6.01 -21.21
C LEU A 217 -7.01 -6.26 -22.30
N HIS A 218 -7.36 -7.53 -22.58
CA HIS A 218 -8.43 -7.88 -23.51
C HIS A 218 -9.79 -8.07 -22.81
N HIS A 219 -9.81 -8.22 -21.48
CA HIS A 219 -11.07 -8.43 -20.76
C HIS A 219 -11.84 -7.11 -20.55
N PRO A 220 -13.11 -6.99 -20.99
CA PRO A 220 -13.84 -5.73 -20.99
C PRO A 220 -14.05 -5.13 -19.59
N LEU A 221 -14.12 -5.95 -18.54
CA LEU A 221 -14.30 -5.48 -17.18
C LEU A 221 -12.96 -5.25 -16.45
N LEU A 222 -11.92 -6.07 -16.70
CA LEU A 222 -10.66 -5.98 -15.97
C LEU A 222 -9.73 -4.90 -16.51
N ARG A 223 -9.76 -4.62 -17.81
CA ARG A 223 -8.97 -3.56 -18.44
C ARG A 223 -9.23 -2.19 -17.82
N PRO A 224 -10.48 -1.69 -17.75
CA PRO A 224 -10.73 -0.39 -17.10
C PRO A 224 -10.40 -0.38 -15.62
N VAL A 225 -10.60 -1.49 -14.91
CA VAL A 225 -10.19 -1.64 -13.50
C VAL A 225 -8.68 -1.48 -13.35
N PHE A 226 -7.89 -2.14 -14.19
CA PHE A 226 -6.42 -2.02 -14.17
C PHE A 226 -5.95 -0.60 -14.48
N ILE A 227 -6.50 0.04 -15.52
CA ILE A 227 -6.17 1.43 -15.89
C ILE A 227 -6.51 2.38 -14.74
N THR A 228 -7.70 2.24 -14.14
CA THR A 228 -8.15 3.04 -12.99
C THR A 228 -7.20 2.88 -11.80
N GLN A 229 -6.75 1.66 -11.49
CA GLN A 229 -5.78 1.38 -10.44
C GLN A 229 -4.41 2.03 -10.71
N PHE A 230 -3.95 1.97 -11.97
CA PHE A 230 -2.68 2.58 -12.39
C PHE A 230 -2.73 4.10 -12.21
N ILE A 231 -3.79 4.75 -12.69
CA ILE A 231 -4.01 6.20 -12.55
C ILE A 231 -4.11 6.59 -11.07
N PHE A 232 -4.82 5.80 -10.25
CA PHE A 232 -4.92 6.03 -8.80
C PHE A 232 -3.54 6.07 -8.13
N ASN A 233 -2.68 5.07 -8.40
CA ASN A 233 -1.34 5.04 -7.82
C ASN A 233 -0.51 6.26 -8.26
N THR A 234 -0.59 6.66 -9.53
CA THR A 234 0.09 7.85 -10.05
C THR A 234 -0.38 9.11 -9.31
N ALA A 235 -1.70 9.36 -9.25
CA ALA A 235 -2.26 10.56 -8.61
C ALA A 235 -1.97 10.63 -7.11
N SER A 236 -2.11 9.50 -6.41
CA SER A 236 -1.88 9.42 -4.96
C SER A 236 -0.43 9.72 -4.61
N PHE A 237 0.53 9.18 -5.37
CA PHE A 237 1.95 9.40 -5.08
C PHE A 237 2.46 10.75 -5.58
N LEU A 238 1.82 11.36 -6.58
CA LEU A 238 2.03 12.76 -6.93
C LEU A 238 1.61 13.68 -5.77
N LEU A 239 0.44 13.45 -5.18
CA LEU A 239 -0.04 14.20 -4.01
C LEU A 239 0.89 14.00 -2.81
N LEU A 240 1.24 12.75 -2.47
CA LEU A 240 2.11 12.43 -1.34
C LEU A 240 3.51 13.02 -1.47
N ALA A 241 4.03 13.14 -2.70
CA ALA A 241 5.36 13.70 -2.96
C ALA A 241 5.50 15.16 -2.48
N VAL A 242 4.43 15.94 -2.53
CA VAL A 242 4.44 17.37 -2.18
C VAL A 242 3.68 17.68 -0.90
N PHE A 243 2.94 16.71 -0.34
CA PHE A 243 2.06 16.99 0.80
C PHE A 243 2.81 17.49 2.03
N VAL A 244 3.94 16.87 2.41
CA VAL A 244 4.65 17.26 3.64
C VAL A 244 5.19 18.70 3.57
N PRO A 245 5.95 19.11 2.53
CA PRO A 245 6.38 20.52 2.43
C PRO A 245 5.19 21.48 2.34
N TYR A 246 4.12 21.11 1.63
CA TYR A 246 2.89 21.90 1.56
C TYR A 246 2.22 22.08 2.93
N ALA A 247 2.07 20.98 3.68
CA ALA A 247 1.47 20.96 5.00
C ALA A 247 2.24 21.80 6.01
N VAL A 248 3.58 21.75 5.97
CA VAL A 248 4.44 22.53 6.87
C VAL A 248 4.43 24.01 6.48
N ARG A 249 4.64 24.33 5.20
CA ARG A 249 4.87 25.72 4.76
C ARG A 249 3.60 26.51 4.53
N ARG A 250 2.55 25.85 3.98
CA ARG A 250 1.29 26.53 3.61
C ARG A 250 0.21 26.37 4.65
N LEU A 251 0.07 25.17 5.25
CA LEU A 251 -0.92 24.93 6.30
C LEU A 251 -0.38 25.17 7.71
N GLY A 252 0.93 25.46 7.88
CA GLY A 252 1.56 25.72 9.17
C GLY A 252 1.56 24.52 10.13
N LEU A 253 1.50 23.30 9.60
CA LEU A 253 1.42 22.09 10.43
C LEU A 253 2.79 21.74 11.03
N SER A 254 2.78 21.40 12.32
CA SER A 254 3.92 20.75 12.98
C SER A 254 4.10 19.32 12.48
N ALA A 255 5.21 18.68 12.81
CA ALA A 255 5.45 17.26 12.52
C ALA A 255 4.31 16.36 13.03
N THR A 256 3.84 16.61 14.26
CA THR A 256 2.70 15.90 14.85
C THR A 256 1.41 16.14 14.04
N GLY A 257 1.16 17.38 13.61
CA GLY A 257 0.01 17.73 12.78
C GLY A 257 0.04 17.02 11.42
N VAL A 258 1.21 16.95 10.77
CA VAL A 258 1.40 16.20 9.51
C VAL A 258 1.11 14.71 9.72
N GLY A 259 1.69 14.10 10.76
CA GLY A 259 1.46 12.70 11.08
C GLY A 259 -0.01 12.38 11.39
N ALA A 260 -0.68 13.23 12.16
CA ALA A 260 -2.11 13.11 12.45
C ALA A 260 -2.97 13.20 11.19
N THR A 261 -2.64 14.14 10.29
CA THR A 261 -3.34 14.31 9.01
C THR A 261 -3.18 13.06 8.12
N LEU A 262 -1.96 12.54 7.98
CA LEU A 262 -1.69 11.31 7.22
C LEU A 262 -2.41 10.09 7.82
N SER A 263 -2.53 10.02 9.14
CA SER A 263 -3.24 8.92 9.83
C SER A 263 -4.73 8.86 9.51
N MET A 264 -5.33 9.96 9.09
CA MET A 264 -6.74 9.99 8.65
C MET A 264 -6.99 9.05 7.46
N TYR A 265 -5.97 8.78 6.65
CA TYR A 265 -6.05 7.75 5.60
C TYR A 265 -6.36 6.36 6.19
N GLY A 266 -5.62 5.95 7.21
CA GLY A 266 -5.85 4.67 7.88
C GLY A 266 -7.20 4.61 8.60
N VAL A 267 -7.60 5.70 9.26
CA VAL A 267 -8.94 5.81 9.87
C VAL A 267 -10.03 5.66 8.81
N GLY A 268 -9.87 6.32 7.66
CA GLY A 268 -10.76 6.20 6.51
C GLY A 268 -10.87 4.76 6.01
N MET A 269 -9.73 4.04 5.90
CA MET A 269 -9.72 2.62 5.51
C MET A 269 -10.53 1.76 6.47
N VAL A 270 -10.40 1.97 7.79
CA VAL A 270 -11.19 1.24 8.80
C VAL A 270 -12.68 1.49 8.61
N VAL A 271 -13.07 2.77 8.57
CA VAL A 271 -14.49 3.15 8.42
C VAL A 271 -15.05 2.63 7.10
N GLY A 272 -14.32 2.80 6.00
CA GLY A 272 -14.71 2.31 4.69
C GLY A 272 -14.91 0.79 4.66
N ALA A 273 -14.00 0.03 5.28
CA ALA A 273 -14.11 -1.43 5.38
C ALA A 273 -15.32 -1.87 6.21
N LEU A 274 -15.62 -1.19 7.33
CA LEU A 274 -16.79 -1.49 8.16
C LEU A 274 -18.12 -1.21 7.43
N VAL A 275 -18.14 -0.20 6.57
CA VAL A 275 -19.33 0.19 5.80
C VAL A 275 -19.46 -0.65 4.52
N ALA A 276 -18.36 -1.20 3.99
CA ALA A 276 -18.30 -1.91 2.71
C ALA A 276 -19.38 -3.02 2.60
N THR A 277 -19.49 -3.87 3.60
CA THR A 277 -20.45 -5.00 3.58
C THR A 277 -21.89 -4.50 3.45
N ARG A 278 -22.27 -3.44 4.18
CA ARG A 278 -23.61 -2.85 4.09
C ARG A 278 -23.87 -2.21 2.74
N MET A 279 -22.86 -1.55 2.17
CA MET A 279 -22.97 -0.91 0.84
C MET A 279 -23.11 -1.96 -0.26
N MET A 280 -22.32 -3.04 -0.21
CA MET A 280 -22.40 -4.14 -1.18
C MET A 280 -23.74 -4.88 -1.14
N GLN A 281 -24.44 -4.88 0.01
CA GLN A 281 -25.78 -5.49 0.16
C GLN A 281 -26.91 -4.57 -0.33
N ARG A 282 -26.71 -3.25 -0.33
CA ARG A 282 -27.78 -2.27 -0.59
C ARG A 282 -27.68 -1.60 -1.96
N LEU A 283 -26.49 -1.55 -2.54
CA LEU A 283 -26.22 -0.87 -3.80
C LEU A 283 -25.90 -1.88 -4.91
N PRO A 284 -26.19 -1.54 -6.18
CA PRO A 284 -25.73 -2.33 -7.33
C PRO A 284 -24.19 -2.48 -7.28
N PHE A 285 -23.71 -3.65 -7.69
CA PHE A 285 -22.29 -3.99 -7.59
C PHE A 285 -21.39 -3.01 -8.35
N GLY A 286 -21.81 -2.60 -9.55
CA GLY A 286 -21.11 -1.60 -10.35
C GLY A 286 -21.07 -0.21 -9.70
N THR A 287 -22.13 0.18 -8.99
CA THR A 287 -22.15 1.44 -8.23
C THR A 287 -21.08 1.45 -7.15
N VAL A 288 -20.92 0.33 -6.41
CA VAL A 288 -19.86 0.22 -5.38
C VAL A 288 -18.47 0.33 -5.99
N ILE A 289 -18.27 -0.27 -7.19
CA ILE A 289 -17.02 -0.13 -7.96
C ILE A 289 -16.77 1.35 -8.31
N GLY A 290 -17.78 2.09 -8.76
CA GLY A 290 -17.64 3.50 -9.15
C GLY A 290 -17.38 4.45 -7.96
N LEU A 291 -17.92 4.13 -6.78
CA LEU A 291 -17.80 4.99 -5.59
C LEU A 291 -16.34 5.23 -5.15
N GLY A 292 -15.48 4.22 -5.26
CA GLY A 292 -14.07 4.37 -4.86
C GLY A 292 -13.36 5.50 -5.63
N PRO A 293 -13.29 5.45 -6.97
CA PRO A 293 -12.70 6.50 -7.79
C PRO A 293 -13.37 7.87 -7.65
N VAL A 294 -14.70 7.92 -7.54
CA VAL A 294 -15.44 9.17 -7.31
C VAL A 294 -15.05 9.78 -5.96
N THR A 295 -14.98 8.99 -4.90
CA THR A 295 -14.53 9.47 -3.58
C THR A 295 -13.08 9.94 -3.62
N GLY A 296 -12.21 9.27 -4.39
CA GLY A 296 -10.83 9.72 -4.62
C GLY A 296 -10.76 11.09 -5.31
N PHE A 297 -11.60 11.31 -6.32
CA PHE A 297 -11.71 12.62 -6.99
C PHE A 297 -12.21 13.70 -6.03
N VAL A 298 -13.28 13.43 -5.27
CA VAL A 298 -13.79 14.36 -4.24
C VAL A 298 -12.71 14.68 -3.21
N ALA A 299 -11.96 13.66 -2.75
CA ALA A 299 -10.87 13.85 -1.80
C ALA A 299 -9.78 14.77 -2.34
N ALA A 300 -9.38 14.57 -3.61
CA ALA A 300 -8.40 15.43 -4.26
C ALA A 300 -8.92 16.87 -4.46
N GLY A 301 -10.20 17.02 -4.75
CA GLY A 301 -10.87 18.34 -4.80
C GLY A 301 -10.85 19.04 -3.43
N VAL A 302 -11.14 18.31 -2.34
CA VAL A 302 -11.04 18.84 -0.97
C VAL A 302 -9.59 19.21 -0.63
N MET A 303 -8.60 18.44 -1.07
CA MET A 303 -7.20 18.82 -0.90
C MET A 303 -6.86 20.07 -1.70
N ALA A 304 -7.28 20.16 -2.96
CA ALA A 304 -7.09 21.35 -3.78
C ALA A 304 -7.77 22.60 -3.18
N LEU A 305 -8.92 22.45 -2.52
CA LEU A 305 -9.59 23.55 -1.81
C LEU A 305 -8.73 24.15 -0.69
N THR A 306 -7.81 23.38 -0.10
CA THR A 306 -6.90 23.90 0.93
C THR A 306 -5.95 24.98 0.42
N THR A 307 -5.76 25.12 -0.89
CA THR A 307 -4.95 26.20 -1.48
C THR A 307 -5.62 27.57 -1.32
N VAL A 308 -6.96 27.60 -1.31
CA VAL A 308 -7.78 28.82 -1.14
C VAL A 308 -8.18 29.00 0.32
N VAL A 309 -8.54 27.90 1.00
CA VAL A 309 -8.92 27.88 2.42
C VAL A 309 -7.92 27.00 3.19
N PRO A 310 -6.78 27.53 3.63
CA PRO A 310 -5.78 26.77 4.35
C PRO A 310 -6.35 26.17 5.64
N SER A 311 -6.52 24.84 5.67
CA SER A 311 -7.16 24.16 6.79
C SER A 311 -6.61 22.73 6.95
N ALA A 312 -6.09 22.45 8.15
CA ALA A 312 -5.68 21.09 8.54
C ALA A 312 -6.85 20.11 8.54
N ALA A 313 -8.04 20.58 8.91
CA ALA A 313 -9.25 19.75 8.92
C ALA A 313 -9.66 19.32 7.51
N LEU A 314 -9.58 20.21 6.50
CA LEU A 314 -9.83 19.85 5.10
C LEU A 314 -8.77 18.87 4.59
N ALA A 315 -7.50 19.06 4.91
CA ALA A 315 -6.45 18.10 4.55
C ALA A 315 -6.68 16.74 5.20
N GLY A 316 -7.05 16.70 6.49
CA GLY A 316 -7.45 15.48 7.19
C GLY A 316 -8.66 14.79 6.57
N LEU A 317 -9.70 15.55 6.21
CA LEU A 317 -10.89 15.06 5.51
C LEU A 317 -10.51 14.45 4.14
N SER A 318 -9.62 15.11 3.40
CA SER A 318 -9.13 14.58 2.13
C SER A 318 -8.47 13.21 2.31
N PHE A 319 -7.53 13.06 3.27
CA PHE A 319 -6.91 11.76 3.54
C PHE A 319 -7.90 10.73 4.05
N PHE A 320 -8.85 11.11 4.89
CA PHE A 320 -9.93 10.23 5.32
C PHE A 320 -10.72 9.67 4.12
N LEU A 321 -11.12 10.53 3.20
CA LEU A 321 -11.84 10.13 1.98
C LEU A 321 -10.97 9.28 1.06
N LEU A 322 -9.68 9.61 0.92
CA LEU A 322 -8.70 8.78 0.18
C LEU A 322 -8.50 7.38 0.78
N GLY A 323 -8.74 7.23 2.08
CA GLY A 323 -8.76 5.90 2.72
C GLY A 323 -10.11 5.20 2.54
N ALA A 324 -11.21 5.87 2.82
CA ALA A 324 -12.55 5.28 2.89
C ALA A 324 -13.11 4.82 1.53
N GLY A 325 -12.92 5.60 0.48
CA GLY A 325 -13.42 5.25 -0.85
C GLY A 325 -12.63 4.12 -1.50
N PRO A 326 -11.31 4.23 -1.64
CA PRO A 326 -10.50 3.21 -2.29
C PRO A 326 -10.54 1.83 -1.63
N ILE A 327 -10.82 1.71 -0.33
CA ILE A 327 -10.99 0.39 0.29
C ILE A 327 -12.25 -0.34 -0.25
N LEU A 328 -13.35 0.39 -0.52
CA LEU A 328 -14.52 -0.15 -1.20
C LEU A 328 -14.18 -0.66 -2.60
N TRP A 329 -13.39 0.13 -3.35
CA TRP A 329 -12.83 -0.27 -4.63
C TRP A 329 -12.01 -1.55 -4.54
N VAL A 330 -11.08 -1.64 -3.60
CA VAL A 330 -10.21 -2.82 -3.43
C VAL A 330 -11.04 -4.07 -3.17
N ILE A 331 -12.04 -4.00 -2.30
CA ILE A 331 -12.90 -5.14 -1.97
C ILE A 331 -13.72 -5.55 -3.20
N SER A 332 -14.44 -4.62 -3.83
CA SER A 332 -15.32 -4.92 -4.97
C SER A 332 -14.55 -5.40 -6.20
N THR A 333 -13.43 -4.78 -6.55
CA THR A 333 -12.65 -5.18 -7.71
C THR A 333 -11.86 -6.47 -7.50
N THR A 334 -11.47 -6.80 -6.25
CA THR A 334 -10.91 -8.10 -5.92
C THR A 334 -11.96 -9.19 -6.13
N THR A 335 -13.20 -8.97 -5.65
CA THR A 335 -14.33 -9.87 -5.87
C THR A 335 -14.62 -10.02 -7.37
N LEU A 336 -14.70 -8.91 -8.12
CA LEU A 336 -14.89 -8.94 -9.57
C LEU A 336 -13.82 -9.80 -10.26
N ARG A 337 -12.56 -9.54 -9.96
CA ARG A 337 -11.43 -10.28 -10.54
C ARG A 337 -11.51 -11.77 -10.25
N GLN A 338 -11.85 -12.16 -9.03
CA GLN A 338 -12.01 -13.56 -8.65
C GLN A 338 -13.19 -14.22 -9.36
N SER A 339 -14.29 -13.50 -9.62
CA SER A 339 -15.47 -14.03 -10.31
C SER A 339 -15.23 -14.26 -11.81
N VAL A 340 -14.56 -13.32 -12.49
CA VAL A 340 -14.44 -13.36 -13.96
C VAL A 340 -13.14 -14.01 -14.46
N THR A 341 -12.24 -14.43 -13.55
CA THR A 341 -10.95 -15.02 -13.92
C THR A 341 -10.98 -16.53 -13.70
N PRO A 342 -10.68 -17.36 -14.72
CA PRO A 342 -10.54 -18.79 -14.54
C PRO A 342 -9.51 -19.14 -13.46
N PRO A 343 -9.76 -20.17 -12.61
CA PRO A 343 -8.86 -20.54 -11.50
C PRO A 343 -7.38 -20.68 -11.87
N ARG A 344 -7.10 -21.24 -13.07
CA ARG A 344 -5.74 -21.40 -13.61
C ARG A 344 -4.99 -20.09 -13.86
N LEU A 345 -5.71 -18.97 -14.11
CA LEU A 345 -5.15 -17.65 -14.43
C LEU A 345 -5.17 -16.69 -13.23
N LEU A 346 -5.85 -17.03 -12.14
CA LEU A 346 -6.09 -16.12 -11.02
C LEU A 346 -4.79 -15.59 -10.40
N GLY A 347 -3.77 -16.43 -10.26
CA GLY A 347 -2.46 -16.02 -9.76
C GLY A 347 -1.76 -15.01 -10.70
N ARG A 348 -1.81 -15.27 -12.02
CA ARG A 348 -1.20 -14.40 -13.05
C ARG A 348 -1.90 -13.04 -13.12
N VAL A 349 -3.22 -13.03 -13.11
CA VAL A 349 -4.03 -11.80 -13.10
C VAL A 349 -3.79 -11.00 -11.82
N SER A 350 -3.64 -11.68 -10.67
CA SER A 350 -3.29 -11.02 -9.40
C SER A 350 -1.90 -10.39 -9.44
N ALA A 351 -0.91 -11.04 -10.06
CA ALA A 351 0.43 -10.48 -10.26
C ALA A 351 0.39 -9.20 -11.11
N ILE A 352 -0.40 -9.16 -12.20
CA ILE A 352 -0.59 -7.97 -13.01
C ILE A 352 -1.18 -6.82 -12.18
N ASN A 353 -2.15 -7.11 -11.30
CA ASN A 353 -2.71 -6.08 -10.42
C ASN A 353 -1.64 -5.48 -9.47
N ILE A 354 -0.72 -6.30 -8.95
CA ILE A 354 0.40 -5.82 -8.12
C ILE A 354 1.35 -4.95 -8.95
N MET A 355 1.56 -5.27 -10.24
CA MET A 355 2.40 -4.45 -11.13
C MET A 355 1.87 -3.02 -11.31
N SER A 356 0.57 -2.76 -11.07
CA SER A 356 0.04 -1.39 -11.06
C SER A 356 0.69 -0.49 -10.00
N TYR A 357 1.31 -1.08 -8.96
CA TYR A 357 2.10 -0.32 -7.97
C TYR A 357 3.38 0.29 -8.54
N GLY A 358 3.83 -0.19 -9.72
CA GLY A 358 4.89 0.45 -10.50
C GLY A 358 4.56 1.87 -10.97
N ALA A 359 3.28 2.29 -10.89
CA ALA A 359 2.86 3.67 -11.15
C ALA A 359 3.24 4.65 -10.02
N ARG A 360 3.56 4.15 -8.82
CA ARG A 360 3.92 4.99 -7.65
C ARG A 360 5.14 5.87 -7.89
N PRO A 361 6.30 5.34 -8.34
CA PRO A 361 7.45 6.18 -8.65
C PRO A 361 7.19 7.16 -9.80
N LEU A 362 6.31 6.82 -10.77
CA LEU A 362 5.93 7.76 -11.81
C LEU A 362 5.17 8.95 -11.23
N GLY A 363 4.21 8.71 -10.34
CA GLY A 363 3.49 9.77 -9.63
C GLY A 363 4.42 10.63 -8.78
N ALA A 364 5.32 10.02 -8.01
CA ALA A 364 6.28 10.72 -7.19
C ALA A 364 7.27 11.57 -8.03
N ALA A 365 7.74 11.04 -9.17
CA ALA A 365 8.60 11.78 -10.11
C ALA A 365 7.87 12.96 -10.76
N LEU A 366 6.60 12.80 -11.14
CA LEU A 366 5.76 13.92 -11.58
C LEU A 366 5.63 14.98 -10.48
N GLY A 367 5.42 14.56 -9.22
CA GLY A 367 5.41 15.45 -8.08
C GLY A 367 6.74 16.19 -7.87
N ALA A 368 7.87 15.52 -8.07
CA ALA A 368 9.20 16.14 -8.02
C ALA A 368 9.37 17.21 -9.10
N LEU A 369 9.00 16.89 -10.35
CA LEU A 369 9.14 17.79 -11.48
C LEU A 369 8.17 18.98 -11.34
N VAL A 370 6.87 18.72 -11.22
CA VAL A 370 5.86 19.79 -11.16
C VAL A 370 6.03 20.62 -9.88
N GLY A 371 6.27 19.97 -8.73
CA GLY A 371 6.50 20.65 -7.47
C GLY A 371 7.77 21.47 -7.46
N GLY A 372 8.83 21.02 -8.15
CA GLY A 372 10.08 21.75 -8.28
C GLY A 372 9.99 23.00 -9.14
N PHE A 373 9.20 22.97 -10.22
CA PHE A 373 9.09 24.10 -11.17
C PHE A 373 7.89 25.01 -10.89
N TYR A 374 6.75 24.46 -10.43
CA TYR A 374 5.48 25.17 -10.34
C TYR A 374 4.89 25.19 -8.92
N GLY A 375 5.59 24.57 -7.95
CA GLY A 375 5.19 24.51 -6.56
C GLY A 375 4.13 23.44 -6.23
N ALA A 376 3.85 23.30 -4.94
CA ALA A 376 2.94 22.28 -4.42
C ALA A 376 1.50 22.44 -4.91
N GLU A 377 1.01 23.69 -5.01
CA GLU A 377 -0.38 23.98 -5.42
C GLU A 377 -0.67 23.43 -6.83
N ALA A 378 0.26 23.61 -7.77
CA ALA A 378 0.14 23.05 -9.12
C ALA A 378 0.05 21.52 -9.10
N CYS A 379 0.79 20.87 -8.20
CA CYS A 379 0.71 19.41 -8.01
C CYS A 379 -0.66 18.99 -7.47
N LEU A 380 -1.25 19.74 -6.54
CA LEU A 380 -2.58 19.43 -5.99
C LEU A 380 -3.68 19.56 -7.05
N TYR A 381 -3.63 20.58 -7.90
CA TYR A 381 -4.56 20.72 -9.03
C TYR A 381 -4.35 19.63 -10.06
N LEU A 382 -3.10 19.29 -10.40
CA LEU A 382 -2.81 18.19 -11.32
C LEU A 382 -3.27 16.84 -10.75
N ALA A 383 -3.07 16.59 -9.46
CA ALA A 383 -3.57 15.39 -8.81
C ALA A 383 -5.10 15.31 -8.89
N ALA A 384 -5.81 16.41 -8.64
CA ALA A 384 -7.27 16.47 -8.78
C ALA A 384 -7.72 16.17 -10.22
N ALA A 385 -7.03 16.72 -11.22
CA ALA A 385 -7.33 16.42 -12.63
C ALA A 385 -7.10 14.95 -12.98
N ILE A 386 -6.00 14.34 -12.50
CA ILE A 386 -5.69 12.92 -12.72
C ILE A 386 -6.71 12.02 -11.99
N PHE A 387 -7.15 12.36 -10.77
CA PHE A 387 -8.23 11.65 -10.07
C PHE A 387 -9.57 11.81 -10.80
N GLY A 388 -9.83 12.98 -11.41
CA GLY A 388 -11.01 13.19 -12.27
C GLY A 388 -10.98 12.29 -13.49
N ALA A 389 -9.84 12.20 -14.19
CA ALA A 389 -9.64 11.28 -15.30
C ALA A 389 -9.82 9.81 -14.87
N GLN A 390 -9.31 9.43 -13.71
CA GLN A 390 -9.52 8.11 -13.10
C GLN A 390 -11.01 7.79 -12.90
N ALA A 391 -11.77 8.75 -12.34
CA ALA A 391 -13.21 8.58 -12.11
C ALA A 391 -13.94 8.45 -13.46
N LEU A 392 -13.59 9.25 -14.47
CA LEU A 392 -14.17 9.15 -15.83
C LEU A 392 -13.92 7.79 -16.47
N VAL A 393 -12.71 7.26 -16.40
CA VAL A 393 -12.36 5.95 -16.97
C VAL A 393 -13.26 4.85 -16.42
N ILE A 394 -13.50 4.81 -15.13
CA ILE A 394 -14.35 3.78 -14.54
C ILE A 394 -15.83 4.03 -14.80
N LEU A 395 -16.31 5.27 -14.68
CA LEU A 395 -17.71 5.62 -14.89
C LEU A 395 -18.18 5.39 -16.32
N LEU A 396 -17.29 5.51 -17.31
CA LEU A 396 -17.57 5.22 -18.72
C LEU A 396 -17.36 3.74 -19.07
N SER A 397 -16.97 2.91 -18.11
CA SER A 397 -16.69 1.49 -18.36
C SER A 397 -17.91 0.59 -18.12
N PRO A 398 -17.98 -0.59 -18.75
CA PRO A 398 -19.02 -1.58 -18.48
C PRO A 398 -19.06 -2.08 -17.03
N ALA A 399 -17.97 -1.88 -16.25
CA ALA A 399 -17.90 -2.35 -14.88
C ALA A 399 -18.92 -1.66 -13.96
N VAL A 400 -19.27 -0.39 -14.22
CA VAL A 400 -20.24 0.37 -13.40
C VAL A 400 -21.69 -0.04 -13.67
N SER A 401 -21.98 -0.60 -14.84
CA SER A 401 -23.33 -1.04 -15.20
C SER A 401 -23.74 -2.40 -14.59
N LEU A 402 -22.84 -3.08 -13.89
CA LEU A 402 -23.10 -4.37 -13.26
C LEU A 402 -24.14 -4.24 -12.12
N ALA A 403 -25.35 -4.78 -12.33
CA ALA A 403 -26.37 -4.81 -11.29
C ALA A 403 -26.01 -5.75 -10.13
N ARG A 404 -25.37 -6.89 -10.43
CA ARG A 404 -24.95 -7.93 -9.50
C ARG A 404 -23.53 -8.38 -9.75
N GLN A 405 -22.93 -9.03 -8.76
CA GLN A 405 -21.64 -9.70 -8.93
C GLN A 405 -21.76 -10.76 -10.05
N PRO A 406 -20.83 -10.82 -11.00
CA PRO A 406 -20.79 -11.89 -12.00
C PRO A 406 -20.63 -13.27 -11.34
N GLU A 407 -21.23 -14.29 -11.95
CA GLU A 407 -21.04 -15.68 -11.51
C GLU A 407 -19.59 -16.12 -11.71
N MET A 408 -19.15 -17.04 -10.85
CA MET A 408 -17.78 -17.55 -10.94
C MET A 408 -17.58 -18.38 -12.19
N VAL A 409 -16.55 -18.04 -12.97
CA VAL A 409 -16.18 -18.79 -14.17
C VAL A 409 -15.50 -20.10 -13.74
N GLY A 410 -16.10 -21.24 -14.08
CA GLY A 410 -15.50 -22.56 -13.90
C GLY A 410 -14.38 -22.85 -14.93
N ASP A 411 -13.64 -23.96 -14.74
CA ASP A 411 -12.56 -24.39 -15.66
C ASP A 411 -13.05 -24.98 -17.02
N GLY A 412 -14.32 -24.83 -17.36
CA GLY A 412 -14.90 -25.36 -18.58
C GLY A 412 -14.49 -24.61 -19.86
N PRO A 413 -14.60 -25.27 -21.06
CA PRO A 413 -14.19 -24.65 -22.34
C PRO A 413 -15.01 -23.41 -22.76
N ALA A 414 -16.11 -23.11 -22.07
CA ALA A 414 -16.90 -21.89 -22.26
C ALA A 414 -16.22 -20.60 -21.73
N ALA A 415 -15.14 -20.72 -20.93
CA ALA A 415 -14.43 -19.61 -20.30
C ALA A 415 -13.66 -18.71 -21.29
N LEU A 416 -13.64 -19.03 -22.58
CA LEU A 416 -12.89 -18.29 -23.61
C LEU A 416 -13.78 -17.45 -24.55
N ARG A 417 -15.09 -17.39 -24.33
CA ARG A 417 -15.96 -16.53 -25.14
C ARG A 417 -15.94 -15.10 -24.56
N PRO A 418 -15.53 -14.09 -25.31
CA PRO A 418 -15.71 -12.70 -24.89
C PRO A 418 -17.21 -12.41 -24.79
N CYS A 419 -17.66 -11.85 -23.67
CA CYS A 419 -18.97 -11.26 -23.51
C CYS A 419 -19.10 -9.99 -24.34
#